data_20ae833d79d347f8881a1126e81fa541
#
_entry.id   20ae833d79d347f8881a1126e81fa541
#
_cell.length_a   1.000
_cell.length_b   1.000
_cell.length_c   1.000
_cell.angle_alpha   90.00
_cell.angle_beta   90.00
_cell.angle_gamma   90.00
#
_symmetry.space_group_name_H-M   'P 1'
#
loop_
_entity.id
_entity.type
_entity.pdbx_description
1 polymer ?
#
loop_
_entity_poly.entity_id
_entity_poly.type
_entity_poly.pdbx_seq_one_letter_code
_entity_poly.pdbx_strand_id
1 'polypeptide(L)'
;MKKLNKAKVLAVALGISVSANIGMYLHGQYLQNEIVDSQEEVFDLKARNTLLKDTYNELLGQMQETQNEVQNLQSQVEELQKWRSLGVFRITAYWFGEDEYGDLTSTGVKAQVNHTIAVDPEIIPYGSKVMIDGQIYVAEDCGGAIKNNVIDVWVENQSNSFGVKYNEI
;
A
#
# COMPACT_ATOMS: atom_id res chain seq x y z
N MET A 1 33.32 80.30 52.62
CA MET A 1 32.58 79.48 51.62
C MET A 1 33.05 79.85 50.20
N LYS A 2 33.83 79.01 49.52
CA LYS A 2 34.26 79.23 48.11
C LYS A 2 33.05 79.25 47.21
N LYS A 3 32.74 80.36 46.55
CA LYS A 3 31.71 80.45 45.53
C LYS A 3 32.09 79.48 44.39
N LEU A 4 31.32 78.45 44.20
CA LEU A 4 31.52 77.49 43.08
C LEU A 4 31.40 78.28 41.77
N ASN A 5 32.41 78.19 40.89
CA ASN A 5 32.43 78.96 39.64
C ASN A 5 31.35 78.40 38.73
N LYS A 6 30.38 79.24 38.35
CA LYS A 6 29.23 78.84 37.47
C LYS A 6 29.68 78.15 36.20
N ALA A 7 30.82 78.53 35.63
CA ALA A 7 31.37 77.84 34.41
C ALA A 7 31.81 76.44 34.68
N LYS A 8 32.35 76.09 35.87
CA LYS A 8 32.68 74.67 36.23
C LYS A 8 31.44 73.84 36.45
N VAL A 9 30.40 74.40 37.06
CA VAL A 9 29.12 73.69 37.23
C VAL A 9 28.46 73.42 35.89
N LEU A 10 28.49 74.38 34.97
CA LEU A 10 27.91 74.17 33.60
C LEU A 10 28.71 73.15 32.79
N ALA A 11 30.03 73.15 32.88
CA ALA A 11 30.88 72.20 32.20
C ALA A 11 30.64 70.73 32.69
N VAL A 12 30.46 70.52 33.99
CA VAL A 12 30.13 69.25 34.60
C VAL A 12 28.73 68.79 34.16
N ALA A 13 27.76 69.70 34.19
CA ALA A 13 26.40 69.39 33.74
C ALA A 13 26.34 69.03 32.25
N LEU A 14 27.08 69.73 31.39
CA LEU A 14 27.22 69.41 29.97
C LEU A 14 27.91 68.03 29.75
N GLY A 15 28.98 67.76 30.52
CA GLY A 15 29.67 66.44 30.46
C GLY A 15 28.77 65.29 30.85
N ILE A 16 27.94 65.43 31.88
CA ILE A 16 26.95 64.39 32.29
C ILE A 16 25.87 64.23 31.22
N SER A 17 25.40 65.35 30.66
CA SER A 17 24.38 65.25 29.57
C SER A 17 24.90 64.52 28.30
N VAL A 18 26.16 64.84 27.91
CA VAL A 18 26.77 64.17 26.72
C VAL A 18 27.02 62.70 26.99
N SER A 19 27.53 62.35 28.19
CA SER A 19 27.74 60.92 28.52
C SER A 19 26.45 60.17 28.65
N ALA A 20 25.36 60.71 29.17
CA ALA A 20 24.06 60.15 29.24
C ALA A 20 23.47 59.90 27.81
N ASN A 21 23.63 60.88 26.90
CA ASN A 21 23.18 60.71 25.50
C ASN A 21 23.98 59.65 24.76
N ILE A 22 25.31 59.58 24.98
CA ILE A 22 26.13 58.51 24.40
C ILE A 22 25.69 57.15 24.96
N GLY A 23 25.45 57.04 26.27
CA GLY A 23 24.97 55.83 26.90
C GLY A 23 23.63 55.40 26.35
N MET A 24 22.67 56.29 26.15
CA MET A 24 21.36 55.97 25.52
C MET A 24 21.51 55.57 24.08
N TYR A 25 22.38 56.18 23.31
CA TYR A 25 22.66 55.80 21.93
C TYR A 25 23.25 54.39 21.83
N LEU A 26 24.25 54.06 22.63
CA LEU A 26 24.87 52.73 22.65
C LEU A 26 23.87 51.63 23.10
N HIS A 27 23.05 51.94 24.10
CA HIS A 27 21.99 51.04 24.54
C HIS A 27 20.93 50.83 23.45
N GLY A 28 20.56 51.88 22.73
CA GLY A 28 19.67 51.79 21.59
C GLY A 28 20.23 50.92 20.47
N GLN A 29 21.52 51.06 20.16
CA GLN A 29 22.21 50.17 19.19
C GLN A 29 22.23 48.72 19.65
N TYR A 30 22.51 48.46 20.92
CA TYR A 30 22.47 47.10 21.48
C TYR A 30 21.08 46.46 21.34
N LEU A 31 20.03 47.19 21.75
CA LEU A 31 18.65 46.72 21.60
C LEU A 31 18.26 46.49 20.13
N GLN A 32 18.73 47.33 19.22
CA GLN A 32 18.48 47.17 17.80
C GLN A 32 19.10 45.88 17.25
N ASN A 33 20.33 45.56 17.66
CA ASN A 33 20.98 44.30 17.25
C ASN A 33 20.26 43.09 17.83
N GLU A 34 19.84 43.12 19.11
CA GLU A 34 19.08 42.05 19.74
C GLU A 34 17.72 41.82 19.06
N ILE A 35 17.07 42.88 18.58
CA ILE A 35 15.84 42.78 17.79
C ILE A 35 16.12 42.13 16.45
N VAL A 36 17.20 42.48 15.75
CA VAL A 36 17.57 41.87 14.46
C VAL A 36 17.84 40.37 14.62
N ASP A 37 18.66 40.00 15.62
CA ASP A 37 18.98 38.61 15.90
C ASP A 37 17.71 37.81 16.22
N SER A 38 16.80 38.35 17.01
CA SER A 38 15.51 37.73 17.32
C SER A 38 14.62 37.60 16.10
N GLN A 39 14.66 38.53 15.16
CA GLN A 39 13.91 38.48 13.91
C GLN A 39 14.44 37.37 12.98
N GLU A 40 15.75 37.20 12.91
CA GLU A 40 16.38 36.11 12.15
C GLU A 40 15.99 34.74 12.71
N GLU A 41 16.02 34.59 14.04
CA GLU A 41 15.60 33.35 14.72
C GLU A 41 14.12 33.03 14.42
N VAL A 42 13.24 34.03 14.53
CA VAL A 42 11.81 33.86 14.18
C VAL A 42 11.61 33.47 12.72
N PHE A 43 12.40 34.03 11.81
CA PHE A 43 12.36 33.67 10.40
C PHE A 43 12.78 32.21 10.17
N ASP A 44 13.90 31.79 10.76
CA ASP A 44 14.37 30.39 10.67
C ASP A 44 13.37 29.39 11.27
N LEU A 45 12.82 29.72 12.46
CA LEU A 45 11.78 28.89 13.08
C LEU A 45 10.53 28.78 12.22
N LYS A 46 10.11 29.83 11.55
CA LYS A 46 8.97 29.77 10.60
C LYS A 46 9.28 28.91 9.40
N ALA A 47 10.47 29.00 8.84
CA ALA A 47 10.90 28.17 7.72
C ALA A 47 10.92 26.67 8.09
N ARG A 48 11.49 26.34 9.25
CA ARG A 48 11.50 24.97 9.80
C ARG A 48 10.10 24.45 10.08
N ASN A 49 9.21 25.28 10.60
CA ASN A 49 7.84 24.90 10.89
C ASN A 49 7.05 24.61 9.61
N THR A 50 7.29 25.38 8.54
CA THR A 50 6.71 25.10 7.22
C THR A 50 7.20 23.76 6.67
N LEU A 51 8.51 23.53 6.69
CA LEU A 51 9.09 22.27 6.21
C LEU A 51 8.55 21.06 7.01
N LEU A 52 8.48 21.19 8.33
CA LEU A 52 7.93 20.13 9.19
C LEU A 52 6.48 19.83 8.87
N LYS A 53 5.68 20.86 8.59
CA LYS A 53 4.28 20.70 8.20
C LYS A 53 4.14 19.99 6.85
N ASP A 54 4.98 20.31 5.89
CA ASP A 54 4.98 19.69 4.57
C ASP A 54 5.39 18.22 4.67
N THR A 55 6.45 17.91 5.43
CA THR A 55 6.88 16.53 5.70
C THR A 55 5.82 15.72 6.44
N TYR A 56 5.13 16.34 7.40
CA TYR A 56 4.03 15.70 8.12
C TYR A 56 2.87 15.33 7.19
N ASN A 57 2.49 16.25 6.28
CA ASN A 57 1.42 16.00 5.31
C ASN A 57 1.80 14.89 4.32
N GLU A 58 3.05 14.87 3.87
CA GLU A 58 3.58 13.80 3.01
C GLU A 58 3.52 12.44 3.72
N LEU A 59 3.97 12.38 4.98
CA LEU A 59 3.93 11.17 5.79
C LEU A 59 2.50 10.68 6.02
N LEU A 60 1.55 11.58 6.26
CA LEU A 60 0.13 11.23 6.36
C LEU A 60 -0.39 10.60 5.06
N GLY A 61 0.01 11.15 3.90
CA GLY A 61 -0.34 10.57 2.59
C GLY A 61 0.19 9.15 2.44
N GLN A 62 1.46 8.92 2.75
CA GLN A 62 2.07 7.58 2.70
C GLN A 62 1.42 6.59 3.67
N MET A 63 1.07 7.03 4.88
CA MET A 63 0.33 6.19 5.83
C MET A 63 -1.03 5.77 5.28
N GLN A 64 -1.75 6.68 4.63
CA GLN A 64 -3.07 6.40 4.07
C GLN A 64 -2.99 5.42 2.90
N GLU A 65 -2.00 5.57 2.04
CA GLU A 65 -1.72 4.65 0.93
C GLU A 65 -1.38 3.23 1.45
N THR A 66 -0.48 3.14 2.42
CA THR A 66 -0.12 1.87 3.06
C THR A 66 -1.32 1.21 3.72
N GLN A 67 -2.19 1.98 4.36
CA GLN A 67 -3.40 1.46 5.00
C GLN A 67 -4.40 0.89 4.00
N ASN A 68 -4.54 1.52 2.83
CA ASN A 68 -5.36 1.01 1.74
C ASN A 68 -4.79 -0.29 1.16
N GLU A 69 -3.47 -0.38 1.03
CA GLU A 69 -2.79 -1.60 0.57
C GLU A 69 -2.99 -2.75 1.55
N VAL A 70 -2.85 -2.51 2.86
CA VAL A 70 -3.12 -3.50 3.91
C VAL A 70 -4.56 -4.01 3.84
N GLN A 71 -5.55 -3.13 3.67
CA GLN A 71 -6.94 -3.54 3.53
C GLN A 71 -7.18 -4.39 2.28
N ASN A 72 -6.56 -4.03 1.15
CA ASN A 72 -6.63 -4.81 -0.07
C ASN A 72 -6.03 -6.21 0.11
N LEU A 73 -4.85 -6.30 0.71
CA LEU A 73 -4.19 -7.58 1.01
C LEU A 73 -4.99 -8.44 1.99
N GLN A 74 -5.61 -7.84 3.01
CA GLN A 74 -6.48 -8.55 3.93
C GLN A 74 -7.69 -9.16 3.20
N SER A 75 -8.32 -8.41 2.30
CA SER A 75 -9.43 -8.92 1.48
C SER A 75 -9.00 -10.08 0.59
N GLN A 76 -7.81 -10.03 0.00
CA GLN A 76 -7.26 -11.11 -0.79
C GLN A 76 -6.99 -12.37 0.06
N VAL A 77 -6.46 -12.19 1.27
CA VAL A 77 -6.24 -13.30 2.22
C VAL A 77 -7.56 -13.94 2.62
N GLU A 78 -8.59 -13.13 2.92
CA GLU A 78 -9.93 -13.66 3.23
C GLU A 78 -10.52 -14.46 2.07
N GLU A 79 -10.36 -14.00 0.82
CA GLU A 79 -10.79 -14.75 -0.36
C GLU A 79 -10.04 -16.09 -0.50
N LEU A 80 -8.72 -16.08 -0.30
CA LEU A 80 -7.91 -17.30 -0.37
C LEU A 80 -8.24 -18.29 0.76
N GLN A 81 -8.60 -17.81 1.95
CA GLN A 81 -9.01 -18.66 3.07
C GLN A 81 -10.36 -19.36 2.87
N LYS A 82 -11.17 -18.90 1.92
CA LYS A 82 -12.40 -19.62 1.54
C LYS A 82 -12.12 -20.92 0.79
N TRP A 83 -10.93 -21.06 0.23
CA TRP A 83 -10.52 -22.27 -0.45
C TRP A 83 -10.08 -23.32 0.56
N ARG A 84 -10.60 -24.57 0.40
CA ARG A 84 -10.22 -25.71 1.21
C ARG A 84 -9.42 -26.67 0.34
N SER A 85 -8.21 -27.02 0.74
CA SER A 85 -7.48 -28.09 0.06
C SER A 85 -8.20 -29.44 0.20
N LEU A 86 -8.35 -30.14 -0.89
CA LEU A 86 -8.84 -31.52 -0.97
C LEU A 86 -7.69 -32.52 -1.09
N GLY A 87 -6.44 -32.06 -1.12
CA GLY A 87 -5.25 -32.87 -1.27
C GLY A 87 -4.77 -32.98 -2.71
N VAL A 88 -3.93 -33.98 -2.99
CA VAL A 88 -3.30 -34.16 -4.29
C VAL A 88 -4.22 -34.94 -5.24
N PHE A 89 -4.44 -34.34 -6.39
CA PHE A 89 -5.23 -34.93 -7.48
C PHE A 89 -4.35 -35.22 -8.71
N ARG A 90 -4.70 -36.27 -9.45
CA ARG A 90 -4.16 -36.55 -10.75
C ARG A 90 -4.96 -35.75 -11.78
N ILE A 91 -4.28 -34.89 -12.53
CA ILE A 91 -4.88 -34.01 -13.52
C ILE A 91 -4.54 -34.52 -14.91
N THR A 92 -5.55 -34.73 -15.74
CA THR A 92 -5.44 -35.09 -17.15
C THR A 92 -6.16 -34.06 -18.03
N ALA A 93 -6.21 -34.26 -19.33
CA ALA A 93 -6.88 -33.35 -20.25
C ALA A 93 -7.68 -34.15 -21.29
N TYR A 94 -8.88 -33.65 -21.63
CA TYR A 94 -9.75 -34.19 -22.66
C TYR A 94 -10.24 -33.11 -23.63
N TRP A 95 -10.71 -33.47 -24.81
CA TRP A 95 -11.08 -32.52 -25.87
C TRP A 95 -12.23 -33.08 -26.75
N PHE A 96 -12.81 -32.19 -27.57
CA PHE A 96 -13.83 -32.55 -28.54
C PHE A 96 -13.33 -33.65 -29.52
N GLY A 97 -14.13 -34.71 -29.71
CA GLY A 97 -13.83 -35.81 -30.61
C GLY A 97 -12.97 -36.90 -29.99
N GLU A 98 -12.66 -36.84 -28.70
CA GLU A 98 -12.06 -37.96 -27.96
C GLU A 98 -13.06 -39.07 -27.69
N ASP A 99 -14.32 -38.71 -27.52
CA ASP A 99 -15.45 -39.63 -27.30
C ASP A 99 -16.66 -39.30 -28.20
N GLU A 100 -17.76 -40.06 -28.02
CA GLU A 100 -19.01 -39.91 -28.77
C GLU A 100 -19.94 -38.79 -28.24
N TYR A 101 -19.64 -38.19 -27.09
CA TYR A 101 -20.50 -37.22 -26.42
C TYR A 101 -20.28 -35.78 -26.89
N GLY A 102 -19.17 -35.51 -27.58
CA GLY A 102 -18.88 -34.21 -28.16
C GLY A 102 -18.43 -33.19 -27.11
N ASP A 103 -18.96 -31.96 -27.22
CA ASP A 103 -18.64 -30.84 -26.33
C ASP A 103 -19.73 -30.56 -25.26
N LEU A 104 -20.72 -31.47 -25.15
CA LEU A 104 -21.79 -31.36 -24.15
C LEU A 104 -21.42 -32.14 -22.90
N THR A 105 -21.33 -31.43 -21.77
CA THR A 105 -21.00 -32.03 -20.48
C THR A 105 -22.15 -32.88 -19.89
N SER A 106 -21.86 -33.69 -18.88
CA SER A 106 -22.86 -34.47 -18.15
C SER A 106 -23.89 -33.59 -17.41
N THR A 107 -23.59 -32.30 -17.13
CA THR A 107 -24.55 -31.34 -16.59
C THR A 107 -25.42 -30.67 -17.68
N GLY A 108 -25.18 -30.97 -18.95
CA GLY A 108 -25.93 -30.40 -20.08
C GLY A 108 -25.46 -29.00 -20.53
N VAL A 109 -24.33 -28.52 -20.05
CA VAL A 109 -23.72 -27.32 -20.56
C VAL A 109 -22.62 -27.59 -21.55
N LYS A 110 -22.29 -26.64 -22.40
CA LYS A 110 -21.21 -26.78 -23.37
C LYS A 110 -19.86 -26.56 -22.65
N ALA A 111 -18.94 -27.53 -22.82
CA ALA A 111 -17.60 -27.45 -22.26
C ALA A 111 -16.80 -26.23 -22.79
N GLN A 112 -16.06 -25.58 -21.93
CA GLN A 112 -15.30 -24.41 -22.26
C GLN A 112 -13.86 -24.51 -21.77
N VAL A 113 -12.93 -24.05 -22.61
CA VAL A 113 -11.48 -23.99 -22.29
C VAL A 113 -11.23 -23.08 -21.13
N ASN A 114 -10.31 -23.45 -20.24
CA ASN A 114 -9.98 -22.71 -19.00
C ASN A 114 -11.17 -22.55 -18.03
N HIS A 115 -12.19 -23.37 -18.16
CA HIS A 115 -13.39 -23.29 -17.34
C HIS A 115 -13.88 -24.66 -16.89
N THR A 116 -14.11 -25.60 -17.83
CA THR A 116 -14.77 -26.86 -17.54
C THR A 116 -13.79 -27.95 -17.14
N ILE A 117 -14.14 -28.67 -16.08
CA ILE A 117 -13.47 -29.91 -15.66
C ILE A 117 -14.46 -31.04 -15.42
N ALA A 118 -14.02 -32.26 -15.76
CA ALA A 118 -14.67 -33.48 -15.34
C ALA A 118 -14.07 -33.97 -14.02
N VAL A 119 -14.94 -34.39 -13.11
CA VAL A 119 -14.61 -34.80 -11.75
C VAL A 119 -15.39 -36.05 -11.33
N ASP A 120 -15.03 -36.58 -10.17
CA ASP A 120 -15.91 -37.51 -9.45
C ASP A 120 -16.90 -36.68 -8.62
N PRO A 121 -18.21 -36.66 -8.96
CA PRO A 121 -19.18 -35.82 -8.26
C PRO A 121 -19.46 -36.25 -6.82
N GLU A 122 -19.00 -37.43 -6.40
CA GLU A 122 -19.04 -37.86 -5.00
C GLU A 122 -17.96 -37.18 -4.17
N ILE A 123 -16.87 -36.72 -4.78
CA ILE A 123 -15.74 -36.02 -4.14
C ILE A 123 -15.87 -34.49 -4.33
N ILE A 124 -16.12 -34.06 -5.58
CA ILE A 124 -16.28 -32.69 -6.00
C ILE A 124 -17.67 -32.49 -6.62
N PRO A 125 -18.64 -31.96 -5.88
CA PRO A 125 -20.01 -31.78 -6.42
C PRO A 125 -20.02 -30.85 -7.64
N TYR A 126 -20.93 -31.12 -8.59
CA TYR A 126 -21.14 -30.24 -9.74
C TYR A 126 -21.39 -28.80 -9.34
N GLY A 127 -20.87 -27.85 -10.10
CA GLY A 127 -20.90 -26.43 -9.83
C GLY A 127 -19.82 -25.95 -8.85
N SER A 128 -19.05 -26.87 -8.24
CA SER A 128 -17.91 -26.49 -7.40
C SER A 128 -16.85 -25.77 -8.21
N LYS A 129 -16.25 -24.76 -7.62
CA LYS A 129 -15.06 -24.08 -8.16
C LYS A 129 -13.81 -24.76 -7.62
N VAL A 130 -12.90 -25.11 -8.51
CA VAL A 130 -11.64 -25.79 -8.20
C VAL A 130 -10.49 -24.97 -8.73
N MET A 131 -9.50 -24.68 -7.89
CA MET A 131 -8.29 -24.00 -8.29
C MET A 131 -7.19 -24.99 -8.64
N ILE A 132 -6.68 -24.92 -9.86
CA ILE A 132 -5.59 -25.76 -10.37
C ILE A 132 -4.53 -24.82 -10.95
N ASP A 133 -3.32 -24.83 -10.44
CA ASP A 133 -2.21 -23.97 -10.89
C ASP A 133 -2.57 -22.47 -10.98
N GLY A 134 -3.39 -21.98 -10.04
CA GLY A 134 -3.82 -20.56 -10.00
C GLY A 134 -4.98 -20.22 -10.95
N GLN A 135 -5.46 -21.17 -11.76
CA GLN A 135 -6.64 -21.03 -12.61
C GLN A 135 -7.86 -21.64 -11.93
N ILE A 136 -8.99 -20.94 -11.95
CA ILE A 136 -10.27 -21.43 -11.41
C ILE A 136 -11.05 -22.13 -12.52
N TYR A 137 -11.47 -23.37 -12.23
CA TYR A 137 -12.32 -24.20 -13.07
C TYR A 137 -13.65 -24.47 -12.38
N VAL A 138 -14.62 -24.95 -13.15
CA VAL A 138 -15.94 -25.35 -12.65
C VAL A 138 -16.16 -26.85 -12.94
N ALA A 139 -16.59 -27.58 -11.94
CA ALA A 139 -16.94 -28.98 -12.04
C ALA A 139 -18.30 -29.11 -12.77
N GLU A 140 -18.27 -29.38 -14.07
CA GLU A 140 -19.47 -29.46 -14.94
C GLU A 140 -19.61 -30.76 -15.62
N ASP A 141 -18.60 -31.66 -15.54
CA ASP A 141 -18.58 -32.91 -16.24
C ASP A 141 -18.14 -34.07 -15.33
N CYS A 142 -18.35 -35.28 -15.80
CA CYS A 142 -17.85 -36.51 -15.20
C CYS A 142 -17.52 -37.54 -16.32
N GLY A 143 -16.73 -38.52 -15.96
CA GLY A 143 -16.41 -39.64 -16.86
C GLY A 143 -16.30 -40.98 -16.13
N GLY A 144 -16.48 -42.07 -16.84
CA GLY A 144 -16.36 -43.40 -16.25
C GLY A 144 -15.00 -43.70 -15.64
N ALA A 145 -13.93 -43.13 -16.23
CA ALA A 145 -12.56 -43.23 -15.73
C ALA A 145 -12.19 -42.15 -14.72
N ILE A 146 -13.02 -41.10 -14.54
CA ILE A 146 -12.78 -39.98 -13.65
C ILE A 146 -13.37 -40.29 -12.28
N LYS A 147 -12.59 -40.93 -11.44
CA LYS A 147 -12.99 -41.40 -10.11
C LYS A 147 -11.98 -41.04 -9.04
N ASN A 148 -12.50 -40.86 -7.83
CA ASN A 148 -11.68 -40.44 -6.69
C ASN A 148 -10.88 -39.16 -6.97
N ASN A 149 -9.61 -39.16 -6.70
CA ASN A 149 -8.71 -37.99 -6.85
C ASN A 149 -8.21 -37.84 -8.30
N VAL A 150 -9.14 -37.86 -9.27
CA VAL A 150 -8.85 -37.61 -10.70
C VAL A 150 -9.70 -36.45 -11.17
N ILE A 151 -9.06 -35.52 -11.88
CA ILE A 151 -9.70 -34.40 -12.57
C ILE A 151 -9.26 -34.45 -14.03
N ASP A 152 -10.20 -34.23 -14.94
CA ASP A 152 -9.91 -34.09 -16.35
C ASP A 152 -10.29 -32.70 -16.85
N VAL A 153 -9.32 -31.98 -17.41
CA VAL A 153 -9.48 -30.57 -17.79
C VAL A 153 -9.85 -30.52 -19.29
N TRP A 154 -10.93 -29.79 -19.59
CA TRP A 154 -11.29 -29.54 -20.98
C TRP A 154 -10.30 -28.65 -21.68
N VAL A 155 -9.76 -29.12 -22.81
CA VAL A 155 -8.86 -28.36 -23.68
C VAL A 155 -9.42 -28.24 -25.08
N GLU A 156 -8.95 -27.30 -25.88
CA GLU A 156 -9.51 -27.05 -27.22
C GLU A 156 -9.34 -28.20 -28.20
N ASN A 157 -8.19 -28.85 -28.10
CA ASN A 157 -7.86 -29.97 -28.99
C ASN A 157 -6.69 -30.79 -28.40
N GLN A 158 -6.38 -31.93 -29.05
CA GLN A 158 -5.31 -32.83 -28.63
C GLN A 158 -3.94 -32.17 -28.47
N SER A 159 -3.60 -31.16 -29.29
CA SER A 159 -2.31 -30.49 -29.20
C SER A 159 -2.17 -29.63 -27.97
N ASN A 160 -3.27 -29.29 -27.31
CA ASN A 160 -3.31 -28.57 -26.03
C ASN A 160 -3.26 -29.51 -24.82
N SER A 161 -3.29 -30.82 -25.03
CA SER A 161 -3.16 -31.80 -23.95
C SER A 161 -1.76 -31.73 -23.32
N PHE A 162 -1.70 -31.74 -22.01
CA PHE A 162 -0.46 -31.61 -21.25
C PHE A 162 0.03 -32.88 -20.57
N GLY A 163 -0.60 -34.02 -20.88
CA GLY A 163 -0.30 -35.31 -20.23
C GLY A 163 -0.82 -35.36 -18.79
N VAL A 164 -0.16 -36.15 -17.95
CA VAL A 164 -0.57 -36.35 -16.55
C VAL A 164 0.26 -35.41 -15.64
N LYS A 165 -0.45 -34.68 -14.78
CA LYS A 165 0.14 -33.87 -13.70
C LYS A 165 -0.43 -34.31 -12.35
N TYR A 166 0.22 -33.92 -11.27
CA TYR A 166 -0.27 -34.10 -9.91
C TYR A 166 -0.20 -32.76 -9.20
N ASN A 167 -1.36 -32.25 -8.77
CA ASN A 167 -1.48 -30.96 -8.13
C ASN A 167 -2.25 -31.09 -6.82
N GLU A 168 -1.89 -30.28 -5.86
CA GLU A 168 -2.73 -30.01 -4.70
C GLU A 168 -3.85 -29.05 -5.13
N ILE A 169 -5.09 -29.38 -4.78
CA ILE A 169 -6.27 -28.59 -5.09
C ILE A 169 -7.10 -28.29 -3.85
#